data_1c718646fe3bca6e5fafbdd71a67a5e7
#
_entry.id   1c718646fe3bca6e5fafbdd71a67a5e7
#
_cell.length_a   1.000
_cell.length_b   1.000
_cell.length_c   1.000
_cell.angle_alpha   90.00
_cell.angle_beta   90.00
_cell.angle_gamma   90.00
#
_symmetry.space_group_name_H-M   'P 1'
#
loop_
_entity.id
_entity.type
_entity.pdbx_description
1 polymer ?
#
loop_
_entity_poly.entity_id
_entity_poly.type
_entity_poly.pdbx_seq_one_letter_code
_entity_poly.pdbx_strand_id
1 'polypeptide(L)'
;MNRALSKTKVKMKTILVIVLIFIGGIQSFGQGIEFFKGDYNAALEKAKQEGKMLFVDFYADWCGPCKRLAKDVFTLEAVGNYFNEKFVSIQIDAENPANRQVVKQNKVRSYPTLAFFDADGKLRSRLEGALDGAALIKSAKVVTGEEMSFEEIYTKFKSSKNDLVLMQQLLLGAPAYVSTLENMEQAKWIARIEKIFKDYIDLKMGPELINADDYRIINTFHHADKPGDKLMEFMNKNMEAYLKLG
;
A
#
# COMPACT_ATOMS: atom_id res chain seq x y z
N MET A 1 7.93 69.06 -12.26
CA MET A 1 7.26 68.36 -11.14
C MET A 1 6.42 67.17 -11.62
N ASN A 2 6.96 66.28 -12.50
CA ASN A 2 6.18 65.14 -13.10
C ASN A 2 6.96 63.83 -13.24
N ARG A 3 7.94 63.56 -12.39
CA ARG A 3 8.73 62.29 -12.45
C ARG A 3 8.49 61.30 -11.29
N ALA A 4 7.72 61.69 -10.28
CA ALA A 4 7.46 60.86 -9.10
C ALA A 4 6.24 59.89 -9.23
N LEU A 5 5.28 60.21 -10.10
CA LEU A 5 4.04 59.44 -10.21
C LEU A 5 4.13 58.18 -11.09
N SER A 6 5.18 58.05 -11.94
CA SER A 6 5.38 56.89 -12.82
C SER A 6 5.93 55.64 -12.12
N LYS A 7 6.80 55.83 -11.11
CA LYS A 7 7.47 54.74 -10.41
C LYS A 7 6.55 53.98 -9.42
N THR A 8 5.51 54.63 -8.90
CA THR A 8 4.57 54.02 -7.94
C THR A 8 3.56 53.10 -8.60
N LYS A 9 3.12 53.42 -9.85
CA LYS A 9 2.18 52.59 -10.60
C LYS A 9 2.79 51.25 -11.08
N VAL A 10 4.08 51.22 -11.40
CA VAL A 10 4.79 50.00 -11.83
C VAL A 10 4.97 49.02 -10.65
N LYS A 11 5.35 49.54 -9.45
CA LYS A 11 5.48 48.70 -8.26
C LYS A 11 4.15 48.07 -7.80
N MET A 12 3.04 48.81 -7.94
CA MET A 12 1.72 48.33 -7.53
C MET A 12 1.17 47.23 -8.46
N LYS A 13 1.43 47.32 -9.78
CA LYS A 13 1.06 46.23 -10.73
C LYS A 13 1.91 44.97 -10.54
N THR A 14 3.20 45.12 -10.23
CA THR A 14 4.09 43.97 -9.98
C THR A 14 3.75 43.27 -8.68
N ILE A 15 3.36 43.97 -7.63
CA ILE A 15 2.89 43.39 -6.34
C ILE A 15 1.55 42.68 -6.55
N LEU A 16 0.63 43.22 -7.36
CA LEU A 16 -0.66 42.60 -7.63
C LEU A 16 -0.52 41.27 -8.40
N VAL A 17 0.45 41.20 -9.34
CA VAL A 17 0.75 39.96 -10.09
C VAL A 17 1.41 38.91 -9.21
N ILE A 18 2.30 39.32 -8.27
CA ILE A 18 2.93 38.39 -7.32
C ILE A 18 1.91 37.83 -6.32
N VAL A 19 0.95 38.65 -5.86
CA VAL A 19 -0.12 38.20 -4.94
C VAL A 19 -1.08 37.24 -5.64
N LEU A 20 -1.37 37.42 -6.95
CA LEU A 20 -2.21 36.52 -7.72
C LEU A 20 -1.55 35.17 -8.01
N ILE A 21 -0.22 35.08 -8.08
CA ILE A 21 0.52 33.84 -8.27
C ILE A 21 0.56 33.01 -6.95
N PHE A 22 0.46 33.68 -5.77
CA PHE A 22 0.48 33.01 -4.47
C PHE A 22 -0.90 32.47 -4.01
N ILE A 23 -2.00 32.85 -4.65
CA ILE A 23 -3.35 32.39 -4.30
C ILE A 23 -3.70 31.06 -5.01
N GLY A 24 -2.89 30.61 -5.99
CA GLY A 24 -3.08 29.36 -6.75
C GLY A 24 -2.68 28.08 -6.03
N GLY A 25 -2.25 28.13 -4.76
CA GLY A 25 -1.69 27.00 -4.02
C GLY A 25 -2.43 26.60 -2.74
N ILE A 26 -3.72 26.86 -2.60
CA ILE A 26 -4.51 26.17 -1.58
C ILE A 26 -4.83 24.80 -2.15
N GLN A 27 -3.88 23.88 -2.02
CA GLN A 27 -4.19 22.46 -2.14
C GLN A 27 -5.18 22.17 -1.01
N SER A 28 -6.41 21.91 -1.39
CA SER A 28 -7.42 21.32 -0.51
C SER A 28 -6.81 20.01 -0.03
N PHE A 29 -6.31 19.99 1.21
CA PHE A 29 -5.86 18.77 1.86
C PHE A 29 -7.05 17.81 1.87
N GLY A 30 -6.92 16.72 1.14
CA GLY A 30 -8.01 15.88 0.74
C GLY A 30 -8.62 15.12 1.90
N GLN A 31 -9.93 15.19 1.96
CA GLN A 31 -10.77 14.31 2.74
C GLN A 31 -10.89 12.97 2.01
N GLY A 32 -9.98 12.01 2.28
CA GLY A 32 -10.07 10.67 1.73
C GLY A 32 -9.92 10.56 0.19
N ILE A 33 -10.28 9.40 -0.35
CA ILE A 33 -10.24 9.14 -1.80
C ILE A 33 -11.37 9.90 -2.51
N GLU A 34 -11.02 10.68 -3.55
CA GLU A 34 -11.97 11.33 -4.44
C GLU A 34 -12.39 10.36 -5.56
N PHE A 35 -13.58 9.78 -5.45
CA PHE A 35 -14.09 8.87 -6.45
C PHE A 35 -14.72 9.60 -7.62
N PHE A 36 -14.25 9.29 -8.82
CA PHE A 36 -14.77 9.79 -10.09
C PHE A 36 -16.24 9.37 -10.29
N LYS A 37 -17.06 10.31 -10.73
CA LYS A 37 -18.48 10.10 -11.06
C LYS A 37 -18.64 9.81 -12.55
N GLY A 38 -18.83 8.55 -12.89
CA GLY A 38 -18.98 8.09 -14.27
C GLY A 38 -18.90 6.57 -14.36
N ASP A 39 -18.69 6.05 -15.56
CA ASP A 39 -18.49 4.64 -15.81
C ASP A 39 -16.98 4.28 -15.89
N TYR A 40 -16.71 2.98 -16.01
CA TYR A 40 -15.34 2.44 -16.08
C TYR A 40 -14.55 3.05 -17.26
N ASN A 41 -15.16 3.17 -18.44
CA ASN A 41 -14.47 3.65 -19.64
C ASN A 41 -14.12 5.13 -19.52
N ALA A 42 -15.04 5.93 -18.98
CA ALA A 42 -14.81 7.36 -18.72
C ALA A 42 -13.72 7.57 -17.64
N ALA A 43 -13.68 6.72 -16.61
CA ALA A 43 -12.64 6.77 -15.59
C ALA A 43 -11.26 6.39 -16.16
N LEU A 44 -11.19 5.37 -17.01
CA LEU A 44 -9.96 4.95 -17.69
C LEU A 44 -9.44 6.04 -18.64
N GLU A 45 -10.32 6.64 -19.41
CA GLU A 45 -9.96 7.75 -20.31
C GLU A 45 -9.42 8.95 -19.53
N LYS A 46 -10.07 9.29 -18.41
CA LYS A 46 -9.59 10.34 -17.50
C LYS A 46 -8.21 9.99 -16.91
N ALA A 47 -7.99 8.75 -16.48
CA ALA A 47 -6.69 8.31 -15.98
C ALA A 47 -5.59 8.48 -17.03
N LYS A 48 -5.89 8.11 -18.29
CA LYS A 48 -4.98 8.29 -19.42
C LYS A 48 -4.66 9.76 -19.71
N GLN A 49 -5.68 10.63 -19.68
CA GLN A 49 -5.50 12.08 -19.87
C GLN A 49 -4.66 12.74 -18.78
N GLU A 50 -4.81 12.28 -17.53
CA GLU A 50 -4.06 12.81 -16.40
C GLU A 50 -2.70 12.13 -16.18
N GLY A 51 -2.34 11.11 -16.98
CA GLY A 51 -1.12 10.34 -16.80
C GLY A 51 -1.09 9.55 -15.50
N LYS A 52 -2.26 9.22 -14.95
CA LYS A 52 -2.45 8.45 -13.72
C LYS A 52 -2.82 7.01 -14.02
N MET A 53 -2.70 6.16 -13.00
CA MET A 53 -3.27 4.82 -13.02
C MET A 53 -4.77 4.86 -12.66
N LEU A 54 -5.49 3.77 -12.93
CA LEU A 54 -6.90 3.63 -12.53
C LEU A 54 -7.00 2.67 -11.34
N PHE A 55 -7.67 3.12 -10.28
CA PHE A 55 -8.08 2.29 -9.14
C PHE A 55 -9.58 2.05 -9.18
N VAL A 56 -9.99 0.79 -9.04
CA VAL A 56 -11.40 0.37 -9.07
C VAL A 56 -11.73 -0.41 -7.81
N ASP A 57 -12.74 0.06 -7.06
CA ASP A 57 -13.38 -0.67 -5.98
C ASP A 57 -14.66 -1.33 -6.53
N PHE A 58 -14.65 -2.64 -6.72
CA PHE A 58 -15.84 -3.43 -7.04
C PHE A 58 -16.54 -3.82 -5.76
N TYR A 59 -17.74 -3.28 -5.55
CA TYR A 59 -18.54 -3.47 -4.34
C TYR A 59 -19.94 -3.98 -4.65
N ALA A 60 -20.68 -4.31 -3.59
CA ALA A 60 -22.13 -4.50 -3.62
C ALA A 60 -22.77 -3.78 -2.44
N ASP A 61 -24.00 -3.28 -2.59
CA ASP A 61 -24.70 -2.48 -1.56
C ASP A 61 -24.93 -3.22 -0.23
N TRP A 62 -25.09 -4.53 -0.29
CA TRP A 62 -25.26 -5.36 0.91
C TRP A 62 -23.95 -5.77 1.57
N CYS A 63 -22.80 -5.53 0.94
CA CYS A 63 -21.49 -5.99 1.40
C CYS A 63 -21.02 -5.23 2.65
N GLY A 64 -21.05 -5.87 3.80
CA GLY A 64 -20.58 -5.30 5.07
C GLY A 64 -19.10 -4.87 5.07
N PRO A 65 -18.16 -5.73 4.61
CA PRO A 65 -16.75 -5.35 4.48
C PRO A 65 -16.52 -4.14 3.56
N CYS A 66 -17.29 -4.01 2.45
CA CYS A 66 -17.19 -2.88 1.55
C CYS A 66 -17.58 -1.56 2.24
N LYS A 67 -18.67 -1.59 3.05
CA LYS A 67 -19.11 -0.43 3.82
C LYS A 67 -18.08 0.01 4.86
N ARG A 68 -17.42 -0.95 5.53
CA ARG A 68 -16.32 -0.63 6.45
C ARG A 68 -15.13 -0.01 5.70
N LEU A 69 -14.72 -0.59 4.58
CA LEU A 69 -13.64 -0.06 3.75
C LEU A 69 -13.93 1.38 3.31
N ALA A 70 -15.13 1.64 2.82
CA ALA A 70 -15.56 2.97 2.39
C ALA A 70 -15.57 3.99 3.54
N LYS A 71 -16.01 3.57 4.74
CA LYS A 71 -16.15 4.46 5.91
C LYS A 71 -14.81 4.67 6.64
N ASP A 72 -14.07 3.60 6.86
CA ASP A 72 -12.98 3.58 7.83
C ASP A 72 -11.58 3.66 7.16
N VAL A 73 -11.50 3.44 5.84
CA VAL A 73 -10.23 3.41 5.10
C VAL A 73 -10.18 4.47 4.01
N PHE A 74 -11.17 4.51 3.11
CA PHE A 74 -11.16 5.46 2.00
C PHE A 74 -11.29 6.92 2.46
N THR A 75 -11.79 7.15 3.67
CA THR A 75 -11.89 8.47 4.30
C THR A 75 -10.60 8.94 4.99
N LEU A 76 -9.60 8.06 5.14
CA LEU A 76 -8.33 8.43 5.76
C LEU A 76 -7.56 9.42 4.89
N GLU A 77 -7.10 10.52 5.47
CA GLU A 77 -6.35 11.56 4.79
C GLU A 77 -5.10 11.00 4.09
N ALA A 78 -4.33 10.15 4.77
CA ALA A 78 -3.13 9.54 4.18
C ALA A 78 -3.44 8.68 2.95
N VAL A 79 -4.57 7.97 2.96
CA VAL A 79 -5.04 7.17 1.82
C VAL A 79 -5.48 8.10 0.68
N GLY A 80 -6.31 9.10 1.00
CA GLY A 80 -6.78 10.08 0.02
C GLY A 80 -5.64 10.81 -0.66
N ASN A 81 -4.69 11.33 0.11
CA ASN A 81 -3.53 12.06 -0.42
C ASN A 81 -2.76 11.21 -1.43
N TYR A 82 -2.48 9.94 -1.10
CA TYR A 82 -1.74 9.05 -1.97
C TYR A 82 -2.54 8.68 -3.23
N PHE A 83 -3.81 8.28 -3.04
CA PHE A 83 -4.65 7.81 -4.15
C PHE A 83 -5.02 8.93 -5.11
N ASN A 84 -5.36 10.12 -4.63
CA ASN A 84 -5.74 11.27 -5.47
C ASN A 84 -4.56 11.79 -6.30
N GLU A 85 -3.33 11.62 -5.79
CA GLU A 85 -2.12 11.96 -6.56
C GLU A 85 -1.84 10.95 -7.68
N LYS A 86 -1.90 9.64 -7.38
CA LYS A 86 -1.40 8.58 -8.27
C LYS A 86 -2.47 7.94 -9.14
N PHE A 87 -3.74 8.02 -8.74
CA PHE A 87 -4.84 7.30 -9.38
C PHE A 87 -6.02 8.22 -9.72
N VAL A 88 -6.72 7.87 -10.78
CA VAL A 88 -8.15 8.14 -10.88
C VAL A 88 -8.86 6.97 -10.23
N SER A 89 -9.70 7.23 -9.23
CA SER A 89 -10.38 6.21 -8.44
C SER A 89 -11.86 6.14 -8.81
N ILE A 90 -12.43 4.94 -8.95
CA ILE A 90 -13.87 4.75 -9.20
C ILE A 90 -14.40 3.58 -8.37
N GLN A 91 -15.65 3.72 -7.90
CA GLN A 91 -16.42 2.64 -7.30
C GLN A 91 -17.41 2.09 -8.32
N ILE A 92 -17.45 0.77 -8.45
CA ILE A 92 -18.35 0.06 -9.38
C ILE A 92 -19.22 -0.90 -8.57
N ASP A 93 -20.54 -0.65 -8.57
CA ASP A 93 -21.50 -1.63 -8.09
C ASP A 93 -21.48 -2.84 -9.04
N ALA A 94 -20.95 -3.95 -8.54
CA ALA A 94 -20.75 -5.17 -9.33
C ALA A 94 -22.06 -5.93 -9.60
N GLU A 95 -23.14 -5.63 -8.90
CA GLU A 95 -24.45 -6.23 -9.10
C GLU A 95 -25.33 -5.41 -10.07
N ASN A 96 -24.95 -4.20 -10.37
CA ASN A 96 -25.64 -3.40 -11.39
C ASN A 96 -25.47 -4.06 -12.77
N PRO A 97 -26.57 -4.37 -13.48
CA PRO A 97 -26.54 -4.99 -14.81
C PRO A 97 -25.69 -4.21 -15.84
N ALA A 98 -25.63 -2.91 -15.72
CA ALA A 98 -24.80 -2.05 -16.60
C ALA A 98 -23.30 -2.35 -16.47
N ASN A 99 -22.85 -2.85 -15.32
CA ASN A 99 -21.45 -3.15 -15.03
C ASN A 99 -21.07 -4.62 -15.29
N ARG A 100 -22.02 -5.47 -15.73
CA ARG A 100 -21.81 -6.90 -15.91
C ARG A 100 -20.59 -7.24 -16.77
N GLN A 101 -20.35 -6.46 -17.83
CA GLN A 101 -19.23 -6.71 -18.74
C GLN A 101 -17.89 -6.47 -18.04
N VAL A 102 -17.69 -5.34 -17.39
CA VAL A 102 -16.44 -5.00 -16.70
C VAL A 102 -16.19 -5.95 -15.51
N VAL A 103 -17.22 -6.30 -14.75
CA VAL A 103 -17.16 -7.27 -13.66
C VAL A 103 -16.70 -8.65 -14.17
N LYS A 104 -17.27 -9.15 -15.26
CA LYS A 104 -16.88 -10.42 -15.87
C LYS A 104 -15.46 -10.39 -16.43
N GLN A 105 -15.08 -9.34 -17.14
CA GLN A 105 -13.74 -9.18 -17.70
C GLN A 105 -12.67 -9.18 -16.61
N ASN A 106 -12.97 -8.58 -15.45
CA ASN A 106 -12.06 -8.52 -14.33
C ASN A 106 -12.20 -9.71 -13.37
N LYS A 107 -12.99 -10.73 -13.71
CA LYS A 107 -13.17 -11.97 -12.95
C LYS A 107 -13.49 -11.72 -11.47
N VAL A 108 -14.30 -10.69 -11.17
CA VAL A 108 -14.74 -10.37 -9.80
C VAL A 108 -15.61 -11.50 -9.29
N ARG A 109 -15.23 -12.10 -8.15
CA ARG A 109 -15.90 -13.27 -7.55
C ARG A 109 -16.30 -13.04 -6.09
N SER A 110 -15.74 -12.02 -5.46
CA SER A 110 -15.95 -11.65 -4.05
C SER A 110 -15.96 -10.14 -3.88
N TYR A 111 -16.52 -9.65 -2.79
CA TYR A 111 -16.59 -8.21 -2.50
C TYR A 111 -16.02 -7.90 -1.10
N PRO A 112 -15.25 -6.78 -0.97
CA PRO A 112 -14.76 -5.94 -2.05
C PRO A 112 -13.69 -6.62 -2.89
N THR A 113 -13.60 -6.28 -4.18
CA THR A 113 -12.44 -6.56 -5.03
C THR A 113 -11.83 -5.23 -5.45
N LEU A 114 -10.57 -5.01 -5.07
CA LEU A 114 -9.80 -3.81 -5.38
C LEU A 114 -8.88 -4.09 -6.56
N ALA A 115 -9.01 -3.35 -7.65
CA ALA A 115 -8.25 -3.58 -8.85
C ALA A 115 -7.49 -2.32 -9.29
N PHE A 116 -6.25 -2.52 -9.71
CA PHE A 116 -5.35 -1.48 -10.18
C PHE A 116 -5.01 -1.72 -11.66
N PHE A 117 -5.17 -0.70 -12.48
CA PHE A 117 -4.89 -0.75 -13.91
C PHE A 117 -3.89 0.34 -14.28
N ASP A 118 -3.04 0.09 -15.27
CA ASP A 118 -2.28 1.16 -15.89
C ASP A 118 -3.17 2.05 -16.77
N ALA A 119 -2.60 3.13 -17.30
CA ALA A 119 -3.32 4.09 -18.13
C ALA A 119 -3.87 3.50 -19.45
N ASP A 120 -3.38 2.33 -19.88
CA ASP A 120 -3.88 1.60 -21.05
C ASP A 120 -4.96 0.57 -20.69
N GLY A 121 -5.38 0.49 -19.42
CA GLY A 121 -6.41 -0.42 -18.94
C GLY A 121 -5.93 -1.86 -18.69
N LYS A 122 -4.63 -2.10 -18.68
CA LYS A 122 -4.07 -3.41 -18.33
C LYS A 122 -4.08 -3.59 -16.81
N LEU A 123 -4.66 -4.68 -16.34
CA LEU A 123 -4.65 -5.05 -14.93
C LEU A 123 -3.22 -5.23 -14.43
N ARG A 124 -2.86 -4.51 -13.38
CA ARG A 124 -1.56 -4.56 -12.70
C ARG A 124 -1.63 -5.37 -11.42
N SER A 125 -2.70 -5.21 -10.65
CA SER A 125 -2.93 -5.95 -9.41
C SER A 125 -4.42 -6.06 -9.11
N ARG A 126 -4.79 -7.11 -8.39
CA ARG A 126 -6.14 -7.33 -7.85
C ARG A 126 -6.03 -7.91 -6.46
N LEU A 127 -6.78 -7.34 -5.53
CA LEU A 127 -6.84 -7.74 -4.14
C LEU A 127 -8.29 -8.06 -3.79
N GLU A 128 -8.52 -9.14 -3.06
CA GLU A 128 -9.84 -9.55 -2.61
C GLU A 128 -9.96 -9.34 -1.10
N GLY A 129 -11.10 -8.81 -0.67
CA GLY A 129 -11.35 -8.49 0.74
C GLY A 129 -10.94 -7.06 1.15
N ALA A 130 -11.35 -6.66 2.35
CA ALA A 130 -11.05 -5.36 2.90
C ALA A 130 -9.63 -5.33 3.50
N LEU A 131 -8.93 -4.22 3.29
CA LEU A 131 -7.62 -3.91 3.83
C LEU A 131 -7.71 -2.74 4.79
N ASP A 132 -6.75 -2.61 5.70
CA ASP A 132 -6.53 -1.35 6.41
C ASP A 132 -5.82 -0.31 5.52
N GLY A 133 -5.75 0.94 6.01
CA GLY A 133 -5.19 2.04 5.22
C GLY A 133 -3.71 1.86 4.87
N ALA A 134 -2.91 1.31 5.79
CA ALA A 134 -1.48 1.09 5.57
C ALA A 134 -1.23 -0.01 4.54
N ALA A 135 -1.99 -1.12 4.62
CA ALA A 135 -1.92 -2.21 3.65
C ALA A 135 -2.38 -1.77 2.27
N LEU A 136 -3.42 -0.94 2.18
CA LEU A 136 -3.91 -0.39 0.92
C LEU A 136 -2.88 0.53 0.26
N ILE A 137 -2.27 1.46 1.01
CA ILE A 137 -1.19 2.33 0.50
C ILE A 137 0.02 1.49 0.06
N LYS A 138 0.43 0.50 0.86
CA LYS A 138 1.54 -0.39 0.51
C LYS A 138 1.29 -1.13 -0.81
N SER A 139 0.08 -1.68 -0.98
CA SER A 139 -0.30 -2.35 -2.22
C SER A 139 -0.28 -1.39 -3.42
N ALA A 140 -0.75 -0.17 -3.24
CA ALA A 140 -0.71 0.86 -4.27
C ALA A 140 0.72 1.26 -4.63
N LYS A 141 1.63 1.39 -3.65
CA LYS A 141 3.07 1.67 -3.88
C LYS A 141 3.78 0.56 -4.64
N VAL A 142 3.44 -0.69 -4.40
CA VAL A 142 3.94 -1.81 -5.20
C VAL A 142 3.47 -1.67 -6.66
N VAL A 143 2.21 -1.32 -6.87
CA VAL A 143 1.66 -1.14 -8.23
C VAL A 143 2.29 0.03 -8.97
N THR A 144 2.59 1.13 -8.28
CA THR A 144 3.27 2.31 -8.86
C THR A 144 4.78 2.11 -9.04
N GLY A 145 5.35 1.03 -8.49
CA GLY A 145 6.79 0.74 -8.54
C GLY A 145 7.61 1.51 -7.49
N GLU A 146 6.97 2.15 -6.52
CA GLU A 146 7.64 2.83 -5.41
C GLU A 146 8.13 1.85 -4.34
N GLU A 147 7.49 0.69 -4.23
CA GLU A 147 7.92 -0.43 -3.37
C GLU A 147 8.02 -1.71 -4.20
N MET A 148 8.89 -2.61 -3.78
CA MET A 148 9.05 -3.91 -4.43
C MET A 148 7.95 -4.87 -3.99
N SER A 149 7.44 -5.68 -4.92
CA SER A 149 6.60 -6.82 -4.61
C SER A 149 7.37 -7.90 -3.82
N PHE A 150 6.64 -8.80 -3.16
CA PHE A 150 7.24 -9.92 -2.44
C PHE A 150 8.13 -10.78 -3.36
N GLU A 151 7.70 -11.03 -4.59
CA GLU A 151 8.44 -11.80 -5.58
C GLU A 151 9.72 -11.09 -6.06
N GLU A 152 9.69 -9.77 -6.19
CA GLU A 152 10.87 -8.98 -6.53
C GLU A 152 11.89 -8.98 -5.40
N ILE A 153 11.44 -8.81 -4.14
CA ILE A 153 12.28 -8.92 -2.95
C ILE A 153 12.92 -10.32 -2.91
N TYR A 154 12.14 -11.38 -3.12
CA TYR A 154 12.64 -12.75 -3.13
C TYR A 154 13.64 -12.99 -4.28
N THR A 155 13.40 -12.39 -5.43
CA THR A 155 14.34 -12.49 -6.57
C THR A 155 15.67 -11.83 -6.26
N LYS A 156 15.67 -10.65 -5.62
CA LYS A 156 16.90 -10.00 -5.13
C LYS A 156 17.58 -10.83 -4.05
N PHE A 157 16.81 -11.36 -3.09
CA PHE A 157 17.32 -12.21 -2.03
C PHE A 157 18.06 -13.45 -2.56
N LYS A 158 17.59 -14.07 -3.64
CA LYS A 158 18.31 -15.22 -4.25
C LYS A 158 19.73 -14.90 -4.67
N SER A 159 20.01 -13.65 -5.01
CA SER A 159 21.35 -13.17 -5.39
C SER A 159 22.16 -12.64 -4.20
N SER A 160 21.51 -12.38 -3.05
CA SER A 160 22.13 -11.78 -1.85
C SER A 160 21.56 -12.42 -0.59
N LYS A 161 21.81 -13.72 -0.41
CA LYS A 161 21.16 -14.54 0.64
C LYS A 161 21.46 -14.15 2.08
N ASN A 162 22.51 -13.36 2.31
CA ASN A 162 22.90 -12.86 3.64
C ASN A 162 22.48 -11.40 3.87
N ASP A 163 21.68 -10.83 2.97
CA ASP A 163 21.15 -9.47 3.13
C ASP A 163 20.01 -9.46 4.16
N LEU A 164 20.32 -9.00 5.37
CA LEU A 164 19.39 -8.96 6.50
C LEU A 164 18.16 -8.09 6.23
N VAL A 165 18.29 -7.04 5.40
CA VAL A 165 17.16 -6.16 5.05
C VAL A 165 16.17 -6.91 4.15
N LEU A 166 16.66 -7.60 3.11
CA LEU A 166 15.80 -8.41 2.25
C LEU A 166 15.14 -9.57 3.02
N MET A 167 15.90 -10.22 3.92
CA MET A 167 15.35 -11.29 4.76
C MET A 167 14.25 -10.77 5.67
N GLN A 168 14.46 -9.63 6.35
CA GLN A 168 13.45 -9.00 7.21
C GLN A 168 12.18 -8.63 6.43
N GLN A 169 12.33 -8.01 5.26
CA GLN A 169 11.20 -7.67 4.39
C GLN A 169 10.41 -8.91 3.96
N LEU A 170 11.10 -10.00 3.59
CA LEU A 170 10.46 -11.28 3.26
C LEU A 170 9.71 -11.85 4.45
N LEU A 171 10.32 -11.90 5.62
CA LEU A 171 9.69 -12.44 6.82
C LEU A 171 8.46 -11.63 7.25
N LEU A 172 8.54 -10.30 7.19
CA LEU A 172 7.40 -9.43 7.49
C LEU A 172 6.26 -9.54 6.46
N GLY A 173 6.58 -9.76 5.20
CA GLY A 173 5.60 -9.89 4.12
C GLY A 173 5.02 -11.29 3.95
N ALA A 174 5.71 -12.32 4.49
CA ALA A 174 5.37 -13.72 4.25
C ALA A 174 3.95 -14.12 4.65
N PRO A 175 3.40 -13.75 5.83
CA PRO A 175 2.05 -14.17 6.20
C PRO A 175 1.00 -13.71 5.19
N ALA A 176 1.07 -12.45 4.77
CA ALA A 176 0.14 -11.91 3.77
C ALA A 176 0.30 -12.58 2.40
N TYR A 177 1.54 -12.79 1.95
CA TYR A 177 1.82 -13.44 0.67
C TYR A 177 1.37 -14.91 0.66
N VAL A 178 1.75 -15.68 1.67
CA VAL A 178 1.45 -17.11 1.79
C VAL A 178 -0.06 -17.36 1.87
N SER A 179 -0.82 -16.46 2.50
CA SER A 179 -2.28 -16.57 2.57
C SER A 179 -2.99 -16.43 1.21
N THR A 180 -2.32 -15.89 0.18
CA THR A 180 -2.86 -15.78 -1.18
C THR A 180 -2.62 -17.02 -2.03
N LEU A 181 -1.82 -17.96 -1.53
CA LEU A 181 -1.41 -19.16 -2.26
C LEU A 181 -2.29 -20.37 -1.90
N GLU A 182 -2.39 -21.31 -2.81
CA GLU A 182 -3.17 -22.53 -2.63
C GLU A 182 -2.27 -23.76 -2.43
N ASN A 183 -2.70 -24.64 -1.52
CA ASN A 183 -2.21 -26.01 -1.34
C ASN A 183 -0.67 -26.20 -1.45
N MET A 184 -0.23 -26.79 -2.56
CA MET A 184 1.17 -27.18 -2.75
C MET A 184 2.13 -25.99 -2.82
N GLU A 185 1.73 -24.87 -3.41
CA GLU A 185 2.56 -23.66 -3.46
C GLU A 185 2.67 -23.02 -2.08
N GLN A 186 1.58 -23.01 -1.32
CA GLN A 186 1.59 -22.54 0.06
C GLN A 186 2.60 -23.35 0.91
N ALA A 187 2.56 -24.69 0.85
CA ALA A 187 3.48 -25.55 1.60
C ALA A 187 4.95 -25.31 1.22
N LYS A 188 5.24 -25.16 -0.08
CA LYS A 188 6.58 -24.85 -0.56
C LYS A 188 7.10 -23.52 -0.05
N TRP A 189 6.24 -22.50 0.00
CA TRP A 189 6.62 -21.20 0.50
C TRP A 189 6.80 -21.19 2.01
N ILE A 190 5.96 -21.88 2.77
CA ILE A 190 6.15 -22.06 4.22
C ILE A 190 7.55 -22.62 4.50
N ALA A 191 7.94 -23.72 3.85
CA ALA A 191 9.25 -24.32 4.04
C ALA A 191 10.43 -23.38 3.67
N ARG A 192 10.25 -22.55 2.61
CA ARG A 192 11.26 -21.53 2.24
C ARG A 192 11.38 -20.45 3.31
N ILE A 193 10.25 -19.96 3.81
CA ILE A 193 10.21 -18.90 4.81
C ILE A 193 10.79 -19.38 6.15
N GLU A 194 10.48 -20.61 6.57
CA GLU A 194 11.10 -21.22 7.76
C GLU A 194 12.62 -21.28 7.66
N LYS A 195 13.14 -21.65 6.48
CA LYS A 195 14.57 -21.62 6.23
C LYS A 195 15.15 -20.20 6.31
N ILE A 196 14.50 -19.23 5.68
CA ILE A 196 14.92 -17.81 5.72
C ILE A 196 14.91 -17.31 7.15
N PHE A 197 13.88 -17.64 7.93
CA PHE A 197 13.81 -17.28 9.36
C PHE A 197 14.98 -17.83 10.15
N LYS A 198 15.28 -19.14 10.00
CA LYS A 198 16.43 -19.75 10.67
C LYS A 198 17.74 -19.04 10.30
N ASP A 199 18.00 -18.87 9.01
CA ASP A 199 19.21 -18.22 8.52
C ASP A 199 19.30 -16.76 9.03
N TYR A 200 18.17 -16.04 9.09
CA TYR A 200 18.07 -14.68 9.61
C TYR A 200 18.45 -14.58 11.09
N ILE A 201 17.87 -15.47 11.92
CA ILE A 201 18.19 -15.52 13.36
C ILE A 201 19.64 -15.88 13.58
N ASP A 202 20.18 -16.87 12.85
CA ASP A 202 21.58 -17.28 12.96
C ASP A 202 22.54 -16.13 12.61
N LEU A 203 22.22 -15.30 11.62
CA LEU A 203 23.04 -14.15 11.21
C LEU A 203 22.90 -12.92 12.11
N LYS A 204 21.73 -12.72 12.73
CA LYS A 204 21.39 -11.50 13.47
C LYS A 204 21.36 -11.69 14.99
N MET A 205 21.65 -12.89 15.51
CA MET A 205 21.56 -13.17 16.95
C MET A 205 22.36 -12.16 17.78
N GLY A 206 21.64 -11.33 18.56
CA GLY A 206 22.25 -10.31 19.40
C GLY A 206 21.32 -9.11 19.68
N PRO A 207 21.84 -8.01 20.27
CA PRO A 207 21.04 -6.84 20.64
C PRO A 207 20.26 -6.20 19.49
N GLU A 208 20.69 -6.39 18.26
CA GLU A 208 20.03 -5.89 17.06
C GLU A 208 18.65 -6.51 16.78
N LEU A 209 18.36 -7.66 17.44
CA LEU A 209 17.01 -8.26 17.43
C LEU A 209 16.00 -7.52 18.29
N ILE A 210 16.44 -6.58 19.15
CA ILE A 210 15.54 -5.87 20.07
C ILE A 210 14.92 -4.67 19.35
N ASN A 211 13.93 -4.93 18.52
CA ASN A 211 13.09 -3.94 17.84
C ASN A 211 11.72 -4.54 17.52
N ALA A 212 10.75 -3.70 17.19
CA ALA A 212 9.36 -4.11 16.99
C ALA A 212 9.18 -5.08 15.80
N ASP A 213 9.92 -4.89 14.71
CA ASP A 213 9.80 -5.74 13.52
C ASP A 213 10.34 -7.15 13.80
N ASP A 214 11.52 -7.25 14.43
CA ASP A 214 12.08 -8.55 14.78
C ASP A 214 11.26 -9.27 15.86
N TYR A 215 10.72 -8.54 16.83
CA TYR A 215 9.79 -9.11 17.79
C TYR A 215 8.57 -9.72 17.09
N ARG A 216 7.98 -9.02 16.10
CA ARG A 216 6.86 -9.54 15.32
C ARG A 216 7.26 -10.77 14.48
N ILE A 217 8.45 -10.76 13.86
CA ILE A 217 8.99 -11.90 13.12
C ILE A 217 9.14 -13.10 14.02
N ILE A 218 9.78 -12.94 15.18
CA ILE A 218 10.00 -14.03 16.13
C ILE A 218 8.67 -14.61 16.60
N ASN A 219 7.71 -13.78 16.99
CA ASN A 219 6.38 -14.23 17.41
C ASN A 219 5.60 -14.95 16.30
N THR A 220 5.88 -14.63 15.04
CA THR A 220 5.19 -15.25 13.90
C THR A 220 5.76 -16.62 13.55
N PHE A 221 7.09 -16.78 13.60
CA PHE A 221 7.77 -17.95 13.03
C PHE A 221 8.46 -18.84 14.07
N HIS A 222 8.71 -18.33 15.28
CA HIS A 222 9.36 -19.13 16.30
C HIS A 222 8.34 -19.86 17.15
N HIS A 223 8.47 -21.19 17.15
CA HIS A 223 7.70 -22.06 18.02
C HIS A 223 8.66 -22.70 19.02
N ALA A 224 8.61 -22.25 20.27
CA ALA A 224 9.49 -22.73 21.35
C ALA A 224 9.08 -24.13 21.81
N ASP A 225 9.69 -25.14 21.24
CA ASP A 225 9.33 -26.54 21.52
C ASP A 225 10.36 -27.28 22.37
N LYS A 226 11.54 -26.71 22.69
CA LYS A 226 12.64 -27.45 23.25
C LYS A 226 13.37 -26.72 24.39
N PRO A 227 13.73 -27.41 25.48
CA PRO A 227 14.68 -26.87 26.44
C PRO A 227 16.03 -26.53 25.81
N GLY A 228 16.61 -25.36 26.16
CA GLY A 228 17.89 -24.90 25.62
C GLY A 228 17.76 -24.13 24.28
N ASP A 229 16.57 -23.60 23.98
CA ASP A 229 16.33 -22.72 22.84
C ASP A 229 17.03 -21.38 23.07
N LYS A 230 18.13 -21.16 22.36
CA LYS A 230 18.97 -19.95 22.47
C LYS A 230 18.21 -18.65 22.17
N LEU A 231 17.26 -18.68 21.24
CA LEU A 231 16.48 -17.49 20.91
C LEU A 231 15.54 -17.13 22.05
N MET A 232 14.85 -18.14 22.65
CA MET A 232 14.01 -17.91 23.81
C MET A 232 14.81 -17.49 25.04
N GLU A 233 15.99 -18.05 25.25
CA GLU A 233 16.91 -17.62 26.34
C GLU A 233 17.31 -16.17 26.15
N PHE A 234 17.64 -15.76 24.90
CA PHE A 234 17.95 -14.37 24.56
C PHE A 234 16.76 -13.45 24.80
N MET A 235 15.56 -13.81 24.33
CA MET A 235 14.34 -13.01 24.51
C MET A 235 13.99 -12.85 25.99
N ASN A 236 14.04 -13.92 26.78
CA ASN A 236 13.78 -13.89 28.21
C ASN A 236 14.75 -12.99 28.94
N LYS A 237 16.05 -13.07 28.63
CA LYS A 237 17.08 -12.19 29.20
C LYS A 237 16.85 -10.72 28.89
N ASN A 238 16.23 -10.40 27.77
CA ASN A 238 16.00 -9.03 27.30
C ASN A 238 14.51 -8.63 27.36
N MET A 239 13.70 -9.33 28.14
CA MET A 239 12.23 -9.14 28.19
C MET A 239 11.82 -7.70 28.48
N GLU A 240 12.50 -7.02 29.42
CA GLU A 240 12.21 -5.62 29.74
C GLU A 240 12.43 -4.67 28.56
N ALA A 241 13.39 -4.97 27.67
CA ALA A 241 13.61 -4.18 26.48
C ALA A 241 12.49 -4.41 25.46
N TYR A 242 12.04 -5.64 25.27
CA TYR A 242 10.90 -5.94 24.39
C TYR A 242 9.58 -5.35 24.89
N LEU A 243 9.33 -5.34 26.20
CA LEU A 243 8.12 -4.72 26.79
C LEU A 243 8.04 -3.21 26.56
N LYS A 244 9.15 -2.54 26.29
CA LYS A 244 9.19 -1.10 25.97
C LYS A 244 8.93 -0.79 24.50
N LEU A 245 8.82 -1.80 23.65
CA LEU A 245 8.57 -1.64 22.20
C LEU A 245 7.06 -1.56 21.87
N GLY A 246 6.20 -2.00 22.72
CA GLY A 246 4.74 -1.98 22.61
C GLY A 246 4.16 -1.13 23.69
#